data_5aed494a2267190032b83a3fc50c9aec
#
_entry.id   5aed494a2267190032b83a3fc50c9aec
#
_cell.length_a   1.000
_cell.length_b   1.000
_cell.length_c   1.000
_cell.angle_alpha   90.00
_cell.angle_beta   90.00
_cell.angle_gamma   90.00
#
_symmetry.space_group_name_H-M   'P 1'
#
loop_
_entity.id
_entity.type
_entity.pdbx_description
1 polymer ?
#
loop_
_entity_poly.entity_id
_entity_poly.type
_entity_poly.pdbx_seq_one_letter_code
_entity_poly.pdbx_strand_id
1 'polypeptide(L)'
;MTEAYLISGVRTPVGRYGGSLSGVRPDDLAALVLGDAVARAGVNPADVDEVILGCTNQAGEDNRNVARMATLLAGFPETVPAMTVNRLCASGLSAILMASQVVKSGAADIVVAGGVESMSRAPWVLAKPEKAFAKPGELADSAIGARFTNPKFYDLPGTTYSMPETAEELASREGISREDSDAFALRSHTRALAAVDEGRFAAEIVPVETRKGVVKTDEGPRRETGIEALAKLRPIVRPDGVVTAGNASSLNDGASAVVVASADAVRRLGLDARARIVDGAAAGVAPAVMGIGPVPATRKVLERTGWSLGDIGAVELNEAFAAQSLACIRQLGLDEDVVNRDGGAIALGHALGSSGSRITVTLLNRMEREGAARGLATMCVGLGQGVSMLLERV
;
A
#
# COMPACT_ATOMS: atom_id res chain seq x y z
N MET A 1 -15.04 5.78 -24.01
CA MET A 1 -13.93 5.87 -23.02
C MET A 1 -12.87 4.88 -23.49
N THR A 2 -11.60 5.27 -23.47
CA THR A 2 -10.51 4.36 -23.79
C THR A 2 -10.22 3.40 -22.62
N GLU A 3 -9.53 2.31 -22.86
CA GLU A 3 -9.09 1.39 -21.81
C GLU A 3 -7.76 1.87 -21.22
N ALA A 4 -7.50 1.53 -19.96
CA ALA A 4 -6.25 1.82 -19.26
C ALA A 4 -5.53 0.52 -18.89
N TYR A 5 -4.25 0.44 -19.26
CA TYR A 5 -3.41 -0.74 -19.11
C TYR A 5 -2.22 -0.47 -18.17
N LEU A 6 -1.87 -1.46 -17.37
CA LEU A 6 -0.59 -1.53 -16.68
C LEU A 6 0.46 -2.08 -17.64
N ILE A 7 1.54 -1.32 -17.83
CA ILE A 7 2.65 -1.67 -18.71
C ILE A 7 3.82 -2.23 -17.91
N SER A 8 4.16 -1.59 -16.80
CA SER A 8 5.23 -2.01 -15.89
C SER A 8 4.83 -1.80 -14.44
N GLY A 9 5.55 -2.44 -13.54
CA GLY A 9 5.41 -2.21 -12.12
C GLY A 9 6.68 -2.63 -11.37
N VAL A 10 7.14 -1.76 -10.48
CA VAL A 10 8.35 -1.97 -9.68
C VAL A 10 8.17 -1.44 -8.26
N ARG A 11 9.01 -1.93 -7.35
CA ARG A 11 9.08 -1.45 -5.97
C ARG A 11 10.51 -1.53 -5.43
N THR A 12 10.79 -0.75 -4.42
CA THR A 12 11.97 -0.99 -3.59
C THR A 12 11.76 -2.25 -2.72
N PRO A 13 12.81 -2.80 -2.13
CA PRO A 13 12.64 -3.60 -0.91
C PRO A 13 11.87 -2.79 0.13
N VAL A 14 11.18 -3.48 1.04
CA VAL A 14 10.54 -2.84 2.20
C VAL A 14 11.51 -2.88 3.37
N GLY A 15 11.91 -1.70 3.85
CA GLY A 15 12.76 -1.53 5.03
C GLY A 15 11.95 -1.49 6.32
N ARG A 16 12.52 -1.98 7.43
CA ARG A 16 11.93 -1.80 8.76
C ARG A 16 12.13 -0.36 9.24
N TYR A 17 11.30 0.06 10.17
CA TYR A 17 11.49 1.32 10.89
C TYR A 17 12.87 1.38 11.55
N GLY A 18 13.66 2.39 11.22
CA GLY A 18 15.06 2.51 11.64
C GLY A 18 16.01 1.49 11.00
N GLY A 19 15.55 0.72 10.00
CA GLY A 19 16.29 -0.37 9.35
C GLY A 19 17.13 0.05 8.15
N SER A 20 17.23 -0.85 7.18
CA SER A 20 18.14 -0.74 6.03
C SER A 20 17.90 0.47 5.13
N LEU A 21 16.65 0.92 4.99
CA LEU A 21 16.28 2.09 4.17
C LEU A 21 16.19 3.40 4.95
N SER A 22 16.34 3.39 6.28
CA SER A 22 16.18 4.58 7.13
C SER A 22 17.13 5.73 6.81
N GLY A 23 18.24 5.45 6.13
CA GLY A 23 19.21 6.45 5.67
C GLY A 23 18.93 7.06 4.29
N VAL A 24 17.89 6.56 3.58
CA VAL A 24 17.53 7.02 2.23
C VAL A 24 16.32 7.94 2.31
N ARG A 25 16.38 9.06 1.61
CA ARG A 25 15.29 10.04 1.58
C ARG A 25 14.06 9.49 0.83
N PRO A 26 12.83 9.84 1.25
CA PRO A 26 11.62 9.39 0.54
C PRO A 26 11.54 9.89 -0.91
N ASP A 27 11.98 11.12 -1.18
CA ASP A 27 12.02 11.68 -2.54
C ASP A 27 13.01 10.94 -3.44
N ASP A 28 14.15 10.47 -2.92
CA ASP A 28 15.11 9.62 -3.64
C ASP A 28 14.54 8.21 -3.90
N LEU A 29 13.88 7.59 -2.91
CA LEU A 29 13.21 6.30 -3.10
C LEU A 29 12.12 6.37 -4.18
N ALA A 30 11.34 7.45 -4.17
CA ALA A 30 10.31 7.69 -5.17
C ALA A 30 10.91 7.91 -6.56
N ALA A 31 11.97 8.73 -6.67
CA ALA A 31 12.66 8.98 -7.94
C ALA A 31 13.22 7.69 -8.55
N LEU A 32 13.80 6.82 -7.74
CA LEU A 32 14.34 5.54 -8.17
C LEU A 32 13.27 4.67 -8.83
N VAL A 33 12.11 4.49 -8.20
CA VAL A 33 11.05 3.64 -8.75
C VAL A 33 10.34 4.28 -9.94
N LEU A 34 10.25 5.63 -10.02
CA LEU A 34 9.72 6.32 -11.20
C LEU A 34 10.60 6.08 -12.43
N GLY A 35 11.91 6.28 -12.29
CA GLY A 35 12.86 6.07 -13.39
C GLY A 35 12.88 4.63 -13.87
N ASP A 36 12.93 3.65 -12.94
CA ASP A 36 12.97 2.22 -13.27
C ASP A 36 11.64 1.73 -13.90
N ALA A 37 10.49 2.19 -13.41
CA ALA A 37 9.19 1.85 -13.97
C ALA A 37 9.06 2.29 -15.43
N VAL A 38 9.46 3.53 -15.73
CA VAL A 38 9.43 4.08 -17.11
C VAL A 38 10.43 3.38 -18.00
N ALA A 39 11.65 3.11 -17.50
CA ALA A 39 12.66 2.38 -18.26
C ALA A 39 12.19 0.95 -18.62
N ARG A 40 11.60 0.22 -17.67
CA ARG A 40 11.04 -1.13 -17.93
C ARG A 40 9.82 -1.11 -18.85
N ALA A 41 9.06 -0.03 -18.85
CA ALA A 41 7.95 0.15 -19.78
C ALA A 41 8.41 0.44 -21.22
N GLY A 42 9.69 0.79 -21.43
CA GLY A 42 10.17 1.24 -22.72
C GLY A 42 9.60 2.61 -23.15
N VAL A 43 9.14 3.40 -22.18
CA VAL A 43 8.55 4.73 -22.41
C VAL A 43 9.64 5.81 -22.31
N ASN A 44 9.61 6.78 -23.21
CA ASN A 44 10.45 7.98 -23.05
C ASN A 44 9.86 8.84 -21.91
N PRO A 45 10.65 9.30 -20.93
CA PRO A 45 10.15 10.21 -19.89
C PRO A 45 9.44 11.45 -20.42
N ALA A 46 9.77 11.92 -21.63
CA ALA A 46 9.10 13.03 -22.28
C ALA A 46 7.68 12.73 -22.79
N ASP A 47 7.33 11.45 -22.93
CA ASP A 47 5.99 11.01 -23.35
C ASP A 47 5.04 10.80 -22.13
N VAL A 48 5.53 11.03 -20.91
CA VAL A 48 4.71 10.94 -19.69
C VAL A 48 3.93 12.24 -19.53
N ASP A 49 2.60 12.12 -19.47
CA ASP A 49 1.71 13.28 -19.32
C ASP A 49 1.62 13.76 -17.87
N GLU A 50 1.67 12.85 -16.89
CA GLU A 50 1.56 13.19 -15.47
C GLU A 50 2.15 12.09 -14.56
N VAL A 51 2.59 12.48 -13.36
CA VAL A 51 2.99 11.58 -12.28
C VAL A 51 2.06 11.78 -11.07
N ILE A 52 1.49 10.68 -10.56
CA ILE A 52 0.60 10.70 -9.39
C ILE A 52 1.15 9.76 -8.32
N LEU A 53 1.62 10.29 -7.19
CA LEU A 53 2.13 9.46 -6.09
C LEU A 53 1.28 9.60 -4.82
N GLY A 54 1.06 8.46 -4.17
CA GLY A 54 0.53 8.40 -2.81
C GLY A 54 1.62 8.68 -1.77
N CYS A 55 1.33 9.53 -0.79
CA CYS A 55 2.17 9.74 0.38
C CYS A 55 1.32 10.24 1.53
N THR A 56 1.49 9.68 2.74
CA THR A 56 0.67 10.08 3.89
C THR A 56 1.30 11.17 4.72
N ASN A 57 2.62 11.17 4.83
CA ASN A 57 3.36 12.23 5.51
C ASN A 57 3.78 13.30 4.48
N GLN A 58 3.60 14.56 4.85
CA GLN A 58 4.02 15.71 4.03
C GLN A 58 4.71 16.76 4.90
N ALA A 59 5.25 16.36 6.03
CA ALA A 59 5.83 17.26 7.01
C ALA A 59 7.37 17.33 6.95
N GLY A 60 8.03 16.32 6.36
CA GLY A 60 9.48 16.20 6.32
C GLY A 60 10.08 16.38 4.92
N GLU A 61 10.93 15.44 4.52
CA GLU A 61 11.60 15.42 3.21
C GLU A 61 10.64 15.07 2.06
N ASP A 62 9.48 14.52 2.39
CA ASP A 62 8.30 14.29 1.55
C ASP A 62 7.38 15.50 1.43
N ASN A 63 7.84 16.66 1.85
CA ASN A 63 7.03 17.85 2.07
C ASN A 63 6.23 18.26 0.82
N ARG A 64 5.00 18.73 1.09
CA ARG A 64 4.05 19.31 0.15
C ARG A 64 3.72 18.43 -1.05
N ASN A 65 4.66 18.18 -1.98
CA ASN A 65 4.42 17.44 -3.21
C ASN A 65 5.65 16.60 -3.58
N VAL A 66 5.83 15.47 -2.89
CA VAL A 66 6.93 14.54 -3.12
C VAL A 66 6.90 13.99 -4.54
N ALA A 67 5.73 13.84 -5.16
CA ALA A 67 5.61 13.38 -6.54
C ALA A 67 6.38 14.32 -7.50
N ARG A 68 6.18 15.64 -7.36
CA ARG A 68 6.89 16.61 -8.22
C ARG A 68 8.39 16.61 -7.95
N MET A 69 8.82 16.52 -6.70
CA MET A 69 10.23 16.45 -6.36
C MET A 69 10.87 15.19 -6.97
N ALA A 70 10.24 14.04 -6.78
CA ALA A 70 10.72 12.77 -7.32
C ALA A 70 10.77 12.76 -8.87
N THR A 71 9.79 13.36 -9.54
CA THR A 71 9.76 13.49 -11.01
C THR A 71 10.99 14.24 -11.53
N LEU A 72 11.33 15.35 -10.88
CA LEU A 72 12.52 16.13 -11.26
C LEU A 72 13.83 15.41 -10.91
N LEU A 73 13.90 14.76 -9.74
CA LEU A 73 15.06 13.97 -9.32
C LEU A 73 15.30 12.75 -10.21
N ALA A 74 14.24 12.15 -10.74
CA ALA A 74 14.32 11.06 -11.72
C ALA A 74 14.74 11.51 -13.12
N GLY A 75 14.94 12.80 -13.33
CA GLY A 75 15.40 13.37 -14.60
C GLY A 75 14.30 13.50 -15.67
N PHE A 76 13.03 13.50 -15.28
CA PHE A 76 11.95 13.77 -16.23
C PHE A 76 11.97 15.23 -16.65
N PRO A 77 11.49 15.57 -17.87
CA PRO A 77 11.38 16.96 -18.31
C PRO A 77 10.54 17.81 -17.35
N GLU A 78 10.89 19.07 -17.23
CA GLU A 78 10.16 20.03 -16.39
C GLU A 78 8.70 20.22 -16.82
N THR A 79 8.37 19.84 -18.05
CA THR A 79 7.01 19.87 -18.61
C THR A 79 6.09 18.80 -18.04
N VAL A 80 6.62 17.73 -17.43
CA VAL A 80 5.82 16.67 -16.83
C VAL A 80 5.29 17.11 -15.47
N PRO A 81 3.99 17.40 -15.32
CA PRO A 81 3.39 17.78 -14.05
C PRO A 81 3.33 16.59 -13.09
N ALA A 82 3.17 16.85 -11.80
CA ALA A 82 2.99 15.79 -10.82
C ALA A 82 2.18 16.25 -9.63
N MET A 83 1.41 15.32 -9.03
CA MET A 83 0.68 15.57 -7.79
C MET A 83 0.85 14.45 -6.78
N THR A 84 0.76 14.82 -5.51
CA THR A 84 0.72 13.89 -4.38
C THR A 84 -0.69 13.78 -3.84
N VAL A 85 -1.16 12.53 -3.65
CA VAL A 85 -2.49 12.23 -3.10
C VAL A 85 -2.39 11.52 -1.77
N ASN A 86 -3.34 11.78 -0.89
CA ASN A 86 -3.39 11.18 0.44
C ASN A 86 -4.78 10.58 0.71
N ARG A 87 -4.82 9.26 0.79
CA ARG A 87 -5.92 8.47 1.37
C ARG A 87 -5.33 7.49 2.37
N LEU A 88 -4.47 7.99 3.25
CA LEU A 88 -3.77 7.18 4.24
C LEU A 88 -3.16 5.91 3.61
N CYS A 89 -3.40 4.74 4.21
CA CYS A 89 -2.87 3.45 3.74
C CYS A 89 -3.11 3.16 2.25
N ALA A 90 -4.22 3.63 1.67
CA ALA A 90 -4.57 3.39 0.26
C ALA A 90 -4.14 4.51 -0.69
N SER A 91 -3.23 5.39 -0.30
CA SER A 91 -2.78 6.50 -1.16
C SER A 91 -2.21 6.00 -2.49
N GLY A 92 -1.33 4.99 -2.47
CA GLY A 92 -0.75 4.41 -3.69
C GLY A 92 -1.79 3.73 -4.59
N LEU A 93 -2.73 2.98 -4.02
CA LEU A 93 -3.82 2.36 -4.79
C LEU A 93 -4.76 3.42 -5.39
N SER A 94 -5.03 4.49 -4.63
CA SER A 94 -5.82 5.62 -5.11
C SER A 94 -5.11 6.39 -6.23
N ALA A 95 -3.78 6.53 -6.17
CA ALA A 95 -2.99 7.13 -7.23
C ALA A 95 -3.14 6.34 -8.55
N ILE A 96 -3.06 5.02 -8.50
CA ILE A 96 -3.25 4.14 -9.68
C ILE A 96 -4.68 4.27 -10.23
N LEU A 97 -5.69 4.29 -9.36
CA LEU A 97 -7.08 4.46 -9.79
C LEU A 97 -7.32 5.83 -10.43
N MET A 98 -6.72 6.91 -9.89
CA MET A 98 -6.79 8.25 -10.49
C MET A 98 -6.11 8.27 -11.85
N ALA A 99 -4.91 7.69 -11.98
CA ALA A 99 -4.22 7.54 -13.25
C ALA A 99 -5.08 6.81 -14.29
N SER A 100 -5.70 5.69 -13.89
CA SER A 100 -6.62 4.94 -14.74
C SER A 100 -7.82 5.80 -15.20
N GLN A 101 -8.38 6.61 -14.30
CA GLN A 101 -9.51 7.51 -14.61
C GLN A 101 -9.11 8.62 -15.58
N VAL A 102 -7.95 9.23 -15.37
CA VAL A 102 -7.39 10.27 -16.26
C VAL A 102 -7.16 9.71 -17.66
N VAL A 103 -6.54 8.53 -17.75
CA VAL A 103 -6.33 7.82 -19.02
C VAL A 103 -7.66 7.47 -19.68
N LYS A 104 -8.61 6.86 -18.95
CA LYS A 104 -9.93 6.47 -19.50
C LYS A 104 -10.77 7.65 -19.95
N SER A 105 -10.58 8.84 -19.37
CA SER A 105 -11.25 10.07 -19.80
C SER A 105 -10.66 10.66 -21.09
N GLY A 106 -9.49 10.21 -21.51
CA GLY A 106 -8.75 10.76 -22.65
C GLY A 106 -8.01 12.06 -22.33
N ALA A 107 -7.84 12.40 -21.04
CA ALA A 107 -7.10 13.59 -20.61
C ALA A 107 -5.57 13.37 -20.60
N ALA A 108 -5.12 12.11 -20.59
CA ALA A 108 -3.73 11.70 -20.69
C ALA A 108 -3.62 10.36 -21.42
N ASP A 109 -2.48 10.11 -22.05
CA ASP A 109 -2.13 8.85 -22.68
C ASP A 109 -1.26 7.97 -21.78
N ILE A 110 -0.30 8.56 -21.07
CA ILE A 110 0.65 7.86 -20.21
C ILE A 110 0.77 8.56 -18.87
N VAL A 111 0.45 7.85 -17.79
CA VAL A 111 0.56 8.35 -16.41
C VAL A 111 1.41 7.39 -15.61
N VAL A 112 2.41 7.90 -14.88
CA VAL A 112 3.14 7.10 -13.90
C VAL A 112 2.48 7.28 -12.55
N ALA A 113 2.05 6.17 -11.93
CA ALA A 113 1.37 6.20 -10.65
C ALA A 113 2.04 5.29 -9.63
N GLY A 114 1.95 5.65 -8.36
CA GLY A 114 2.60 4.84 -7.34
C GLY A 114 2.46 5.43 -5.95
N GLY A 115 3.48 5.22 -5.13
CA GLY A 115 3.52 5.85 -3.82
C GLY A 115 4.82 5.58 -3.08
N VAL A 116 5.04 6.38 -2.05
CA VAL A 116 6.22 6.33 -1.19
C VAL A 116 5.83 6.62 0.26
N GLU A 117 6.52 5.98 1.17
CA GLU A 117 6.51 6.34 2.58
C GLU A 117 7.87 6.05 3.19
N SER A 118 8.40 6.97 3.97
CA SER A 118 9.50 6.71 4.88
C SER A 118 9.07 7.07 6.30
N MET A 119 8.61 6.06 7.02
CA MET A 119 8.18 6.25 8.41
C MET A 119 9.39 6.49 9.32
N SER A 120 10.55 5.95 8.96
CA SER A 120 11.82 6.18 9.67
C SER A 120 12.28 7.64 9.64
N ARG A 121 11.92 8.38 8.59
CA ARG A 121 12.34 9.78 8.39
C ARG A 121 11.21 10.79 8.62
N ALA A 122 10.05 10.30 9.02
CA ALA A 122 8.95 11.15 9.42
C ALA A 122 9.38 12.05 10.60
N PRO A 123 9.30 13.38 10.50
CA PRO A 123 9.82 14.27 11.53
C PRO A 123 8.91 14.33 12.75
N TRP A 124 9.47 14.73 13.86
CA TRP A 124 8.67 15.26 14.94
C TRP A 124 8.17 16.66 14.56
N VAL A 125 6.92 16.94 14.86
CA VAL A 125 6.25 18.20 14.55
C VAL A 125 5.79 18.88 15.83
N LEU A 126 5.96 20.21 15.88
CA LEU A 126 5.64 21.02 17.03
C LEU A 126 4.48 21.97 16.70
N ALA A 127 3.42 21.94 17.49
CA ALA A 127 2.31 22.87 17.34
C ALA A 127 2.76 24.31 17.62
N LYS A 128 2.31 25.24 16.77
CA LYS A 128 2.53 26.67 17.04
C LYS A 128 1.66 27.10 18.23
N PRO A 129 2.18 27.95 19.13
CA PRO A 129 1.39 28.46 20.23
C PRO A 129 0.24 29.36 19.72
N GLU A 130 -0.91 29.27 20.37
CA GLU A 130 -2.09 30.08 20.01
C GLU A 130 -1.94 31.57 20.37
N LYS A 131 -1.09 31.88 21.37
CA LYS A 131 -0.88 33.23 21.88
C LYS A 131 0.59 33.62 21.78
N ALA A 132 0.85 34.90 21.53
CA ALA A 132 2.18 35.47 21.61
C ALA A 132 2.78 35.19 23.02
N PHE A 133 4.09 34.89 23.05
CA PHE A 133 4.86 34.58 24.27
C PHE A 133 4.39 33.31 25.02
N ALA A 134 3.53 32.48 24.45
CA ALA A 134 3.19 31.18 25.03
C ALA A 134 4.37 30.21 24.92
N LYS A 135 4.38 29.18 25.79
CA LYS A 135 5.32 28.07 25.67
C LYS A 135 5.04 27.30 24.38
N PRO A 136 6.05 26.57 23.84
CA PRO A 136 5.82 25.65 22.71
C PRO A 136 4.61 24.73 22.97
N GLY A 137 3.85 24.46 21.92
CA GLY A 137 2.71 23.56 21.98
C GLY A 137 3.10 22.09 22.04
N GLU A 138 2.18 21.20 21.68
CA GLU A 138 2.37 19.77 21.64
C GLU A 138 3.46 19.37 20.63
N LEU A 139 4.36 18.47 21.04
CA LEU A 139 5.33 17.81 20.20
C LEU A 139 4.77 16.41 19.83
N ALA A 140 4.61 16.13 18.55
CA ALA A 140 4.07 14.86 18.07
C ALA A 140 5.03 14.18 17.07
N ASP A 141 5.12 12.84 17.14
CA ASP A 141 5.73 12.03 16.10
C ASP A 141 4.77 11.96 14.89
N SER A 142 5.28 12.23 13.70
CA SER A 142 4.46 12.22 12.50
C SER A 142 4.51 10.89 11.71
N ALA A 143 5.22 9.89 12.23
CA ALA A 143 5.37 8.60 11.56
C ALA A 143 4.05 7.84 11.40
N ILE A 144 3.18 7.89 12.43
CA ILE A 144 1.86 7.24 12.43
C ILE A 144 0.91 7.92 13.42
N GLY A 145 -0.38 7.70 13.22
CA GLY A 145 -1.42 8.19 14.13
C GLY A 145 -1.88 9.62 13.85
N ALA A 146 -2.93 10.01 14.56
CA ALA A 146 -3.45 11.37 14.52
C ALA A 146 -2.59 12.30 15.40
N ARG A 147 -2.36 13.52 14.92
CA ARG A 147 -1.70 14.60 15.67
C ARG A 147 -2.51 15.88 15.55
N PHE A 148 -2.47 16.71 16.57
CA PHE A 148 -3.25 17.96 16.63
C PHE A 148 -4.73 17.71 16.31
N THR A 149 -5.28 16.65 16.91
CA THR A 149 -6.64 16.18 16.65
C THR A 149 -7.66 17.27 16.96
N ASN A 150 -8.58 17.50 16.03
CA ASN A 150 -9.70 18.41 16.28
C ASN A 150 -10.51 17.92 17.49
N PRO A 151 -10.74 18.74 18.53
CA PRO A 151 -11.48 18.34 19.73
C PRO A 151 -12.85 17.71 19.44
N LYS A 152 -13.52 18.10 18.37
CA LYS A 152 -14.82 17.54 17.98
C LYS A 152 -14.76 16.05 17.58
N PHE A 153 -13.56 15.52 17.26
CA PHE A 153 -13.42 14.09 16.99
C PHE A 153 -13.66 13.23 18.23
N TYR A 154 -13.43 13.77 19.43
CA TYR A 154 -13.70 13.03 20.68
C TYR A 154 -15.20 12.79 20.91
N ASP A 155 -16.06 13.57 20.26
CA ASP A 155 -17.53 13.40 20.32
C ASP A 155 -18.04 12.37 19.28
N LEU A 156 -17.18 11.89 18.38
CA LEU A 156 -17.52 10.95 17.32
C LEU A 156 -17.04 9.54 17.69
N PRO A 157 -17.92 8.52 17.69
CA PRO A 157 -17.56 7.17 18.12
C PRO A 157 -16.40 6.56 17.31
N GLY A 158 -15.34 6.12 17.99
CA GLY A 158 -14.23 5.35 17.43
C GLY A 158 -13.28 6.14 16.51
N THR A 159 -13.47 7.47 16.34
CA THR A 159 -12.59 8.28 15.48
C THR A 159 -11.22 8.55 16.09
N THR A 160 -11.09 8.38 17.40
CA THR A 160 -9.83 8.58 18.15
C THR A 160 -9.12 7.29 18.50
N TYR A 161 -9.65 6.15 18.08
CA TYR A 161 -9.00 4.86 18.28
C TYR A 161 -7.67 4.81 17.54
N SER A 162 -6.63 4.29 18.20
CA SER A 162 -5.39 3.89 17.52
C SER A 162 -5.68 2.73 16.57
N MET A 163 -4.79 2.49 15.61
CA MET A 163 -5.00 1.41 14.65
C MET A 163 -5.11 0.02 15.32
N PRO A 164 -4.28 -0.32 16.34
CA PRO A 164 -4.49 -1.56 17.10
C PRO A 164 -5.85 -1.66 17.80
N GLU A 165 -6.36 -0.55 18.37
CA GLU A 165 -7.70 -0.54 18.99
C GLU A 165 -8.80 -0.84 17.98
N THR A 166 -8.71 -0.31 16.77
CA THR A 166 -9.68 -0.63 15.70
C THR A 166 -9.63 -2.11 15.29
N ALA A 167 -8.45 -2.72 15.28
CA ALA A 167 -8.30 -4.13 14.97
C ALA A 167 -8.81 -5.03 16.10
N GLU A 168 -8.61 -4.63 17.36
CA GLU A 168 -9.13 -5.31 18.54
C GLU A 168 -10.67 -5.25 18.60
N GLU A 169 -11.25 -4.10 18.30
CA GLU A 169 -12.70 -3.91 18.21
C GLU A 169 -13.30 -4.79 17.11
N LEU A 170 -12.65 -4.84 15.94
CA LEU A 170 -13.09 -5.69 14.84
C LEU A 170 -12.96 -7.19 15.19
N ALA A 171 -11.87 -7.61 15.83
CA ALA A 171 -11.69 -8.97 16.28
C ALA A 171 -12.81 -9.40 17.24
N SER A 172 -13.17 -8.52 18.18
CA SER A 172 -14.26 -8.76 19.14
C SER A 172 -15.61 -8.92 18.44
N ARG A 173 -15.92 -8.06 17.45
CA ARG A 173 -17.21 -8.12 16.72
C ARG A 173 -17.33 -9.33 15.81
N GLU A 174 -16.23 -9.75 15.20
CA GLU A 174 -16.20 -10.85 14.24
C GLU A 174 -15.86 -12.21 14.88
N GLY A 175 -15.65 -12.25 16.19
CA GLY A 175 -15.30 -13.48 16.91
C GLY A 175 -13.97 -14.10 16.45
N ILE A 176 -12.98 -13.25 16.13
CA ILE A 176 -11.65 -13.70 15.69
C ILE A 176 -10.78 -13.91 16.92
N SER A 177 -10.24 -15.12 17.05
CA SER A 177 -9.41 -15.51 18.18
C SER A 177 -7.95 -15.04 18.03
N ARG A 178 -7.21 -15.10 19.14
CA ARG A 178 -5.77 -14.90 19.15
C ARG A 178 -5.04 -15.96 18.35
N GLU A 179 -5.47 -17.21 18.49
CA GLU A 179 -4.91 -18.37 17.78
C GLU A 179 -5.09 -18.25 16.27
N ASP A 180 -6.27 -17.85 15.79
CA ASP A 180 -6.51 -17.58 14.37
C ASP A 180 -5.58 -16.47 13.85
N SER A 181 -5.42 -15.41 14.63
CA SER A 181 -4.59 -14.25 14.25
C SER A 181 -3.11 -14.62 14.21
N ASP A 182 -2.61 -15.40 15.16
CA ASP A 182 -1.21 -15.84 15.17
C ASP A 182 -0.94 -16.88 14.06
N ALA A 183 -1.89 -17.77 13.76
CA ALA A 183 -1.79 -18.72 12.65
C ALA A 183 -1.74 -17.97 11.29
N PHE A 184 -2.56 -16.93 11.13
CA PHE A 184 -2.52 -16.08 9.93
C PHE A 184 -1.17 -15.37 9.78
N ALA A 185 -0.65 -14.81 10.87
CA ALA A 185 0.65 -14.14 10.87
C ALA A 185 1.80 -15.10 10.51
N LEU A 186 1.81 -16.30 11.08
CA LEU A 186 2.78 -17.35 10.75
C LEU A 186 2.72 -17.69 9.26
N ARG A 187 1.50 -17.85 8.71
CA ARG A 187 1.29 -18.12 7.28
C ARG A 187 1.85 -17.00 6.40
N SER A 188 1.64 -15.73 6.77
CA SER A 188 2.21 -14.58 6.05
C SER A 188 3.73 -14.66 5.98
N HIS A 189 4.40 -14.92 7.11
CA HIS A 189 5.86 -15.07 7.14
C HIS A 189 6.34 -16.28 6.33
N THR A 190 5.69 -17.43 6.47
CA THR A 190 6.06 -18.66 5.75
C THR A 190 5.97 -18.45 4.24
N ARG A 191 4.87 -17.83 3.75
CA ARG A 191 4.67 -17.53 2.33
C ARG A 191 5.68 -16.50 1.82
N ALA A 192 5.96 -15.45 2.59
CA ALA A 192 6.94 -14.43 2.22
C ALA A 192 8.37 -15.00 2.12
N LEU A 193 8.74 -15.86 3.06
CA LEU A 193 10.05 -16.53 3.02
C LEU A 193 10.19 -17.46 1.82
N ALA A 194 9.16 -18.25 1.52
CA ALA A 194 9.15 -19.09 0.32
C ALA A 194 9.29 -18.25 -0.96
N ALA A 195 8.57 -17.11 -1.04
CA ALA A 195 8.67 -16.21 -2.18
C ALA A 195 10.07 -15.59 -2.33
N VAL A 196 10.72 -15.23 -1.22
CA VAL A 196 12.12 -14.74 -1.21
C VAL A 196 13.08 -15.82 -1.66
N ASP A 197 12.97 -17.04 -1.10
CA ASP A 197 13.90 -18.16 -1.38
C ASP A 197 13.77 -18.66 -2.82
N GLU A 198 12.57 -18.61 -3.39
CA GLU A 198 12.30 -18.96 -4.78
C GLU A 198 12.53 -17.81 -5.77
N GLY A 199 12.92 -16.62 -5.29
CA GLY A 199 13.18 -15.45 -6.13
C GLY A 199 11.96 -14.84 -6.80
N ARG A 200 10.74 -15.08 -6.27
CA ARG A 200 9.49 -14.60 -6.87
C ARG A 200 9.38 -13.07 -6.92
N PHE A 201 10.07 -12.36 -6.03
CA PHE A 201 10.12 -10.90 -6.00
C PHE A 201 11.20 -10.29 -6.91
N ALA A 202 12.05 -11.09 -7.55
CA ALA A 202 13.17 -10.58 -8.35
C ALA A 202 12.72 -9.67 -9.52
N ALA A 203 11.57 -9.96 -10.13
CA ALA A 203 11.03 -9.18 -11.24
C ALA A 203 10.48 -7.81 -10.80
N GLU A 204 10.12 -7.63 -9.54
CA GLU A 204 9.49 -6.40 -9.05
C GLU A 204 10.42 -5.50 -8.25
N ILE A 205 11.47 -6.05 -7.64
CA ILE A 205 12.38 -5.30 -6.77
C ILE A 205 13.41 -4.52 -7.57
N VAL A 206 13.53 -3.22 -7.27
CA VAL A 206 14.64 -2.36 -7.67
C VAL A 206 15.60 -2.25 -6.50
N PRO A 207 16.86 -2.67 -6.65
CA PRO A 207 17.85 -2.53 -5.60
C PRO A 207 18.07 -1.07 -5.19
N VAL A 208 18.22 -0.82 -3.90
CA VAL A 208 18.47 0.52 -3.36
C VAL A 208 19.91 0.62 -2.86
N GLU A 209 20.66 1.55 -3.41
CA GLU A 209 21.99 1.87 -2.91
C GLU A 209 21.91 2.68 -1.62
N THR A 210 22.63 2.25 -0.60
CA THR A 210 22.70 2.93 0.69
C THR A 210 24.16 3.13 1.10
N ARG A 211 24.41 3.95 2.10
CA ARG A 211 25.77 4.12 2.66
C ARG A 211 26.36 2.83 3.25
N LYS A 212 25.52 1.82 3.52
CA LYS A 212 25.93 0.52 4.10
C LYS A 212 25.99 -0.61 3.07
N GLY A 213 25.75 -0.31 1.80
CA GLY A 213 25.70 -1.28 0.70
C GLY A 213 24.34 -1.32 0.01
N VAL A 214 24.20 -2.25 -0.93
CA VAL A 214 22.99 -2.40 -1.73
C VAL A 214 21.95 -3.23 -0.99
N VAL A 215 20.73 -2.69 -0.82
CA VAL A 215 19.57 -3.40 -0.28
C VAL A 215 18.73 -3.92 -1.44
N LYS A 216 18.53 -5.24 -1.52
CA LYS A 216 17.85 -5.92 -2.62
C LYS A 216 16.81 -6.95 -2.18
N THR A 217 16.54 -7.05 -0.88
CA THR A 217 15.59 -7.99 -0.30
C THR A 217 14.76 -7.29 0.77
N ASP A 218 13.50 -7.70 0.93
CA ASP A 218 12.62 -7.23 1.99
C ASP A 218 13.20 -7.59 3.36
N GLU A 219 13.22 -6.65 4.29
CA GLU A 219 13.82 -6.80 5.60
C GLU A 219 12.86 -7.45 6.63
N GLY A 220 11.55 -7.44 6.32
CA GLY A 220 10.49 -7.84 7.24
C GLY A 220 10.38 -9.34 7.55
N PRO A 221 10.49 -10.28 6.58
CA PRO A 221 10.25 -11.69 6.80
C PRO A 221 11.18 -12.31 7.85
N ARG A 222 10.62 -13.09 8.78
CA ARG A 222 11.38 -13.65 9.93
C ARG A 222 11.42 -15.16 9.86
N ARG A 223 12.60 -15.74 9.67
CA ARG A 223 12.81 -17.19 9.57
C ARG A 223 12.54 -17.95 10.87
N GLU A 224 12.73 -17.29 12.00
CA GLU A 224 12.58 -17.89 13.34
C GLU A 224 11.16 -17.73 13.91
N THR A 225 10.21 -17.21 13.11
CA THR A 225 8.83 -17.07 13.55
C THR A 225 8.15 -18.45 13.61
N GLY A 226 7.57 -18.78 14.76
CA GLY A 226 6.80 -20.00 14.98
C GLY A 226 5.59 -19.71 15.86
N ILE A 227 4.60 -20.61 15.85
CA ILE A 227 3.35 -20.40 16.58
C ILE A 227 3.59 -20.22 18.09
N GLU A 228 4.53 -20.97 18.65
CA GLU A 228 4.89 -20.86 20.08
C GLU A 228 5.55 -19.53 20.43
N ALA A 229 6.32 -18.95 19.49
CA ALA A 229 6.94 -17.63 19.66
C ALA A 229 5.90 -16.52 19.59
N LEU A 230 4.95 -16.62 18.66
CA LEU A 230 3.83 -15.68 18.52
C LEU A 230 2.92 -15.72 19.76
N ALA A 231 2.57 -16.90 20.24
CA ALA A 231 1.71 -17.09 21.43
C ALA A 231 2.28 -16.44 22.72
N LYS A 232 3.60 -16.29 22.82
CA LYS A 232 4.28 -15.64 23.97
C LYS A 232 4.22 -14.11 23.93
N LEU A 233 3.85 -13.52 22.79
CA LEU A 233 3.78 -12.06 22.66
C LEU A 233 2.61 -11.50 23.47
N ARG A 234 2.87 -10.40 24.17
CA ARG A 234 1.83 -9.71 24.93
C ARG A 234 0.87 -8.97 24.01
N PRO A 235 -0.43 -9.00 24.26
CA PRO A 235 -1.38 -8.11 23.61
C PRO A 235 -1.00 -6.65 23.83
N ILE A 236 -1.24 -5.80 22.82
CA ILE A 236 -0.80 -4.39 22.84
C ILE A 236 -1.93 -3.42 23.14
N VAL A 237 -3.18 -3.86 23.15
CA VAL A 237 -4.36 -3.03 23.41
C VAL A 237 -4.89 -3.26 24.82
N ARG A 238 -5.19 -4.50 25.18
CA ARG A 238 -5.72 -4.90 26.49
C ARG A 238 -5.15 -6.27 26.91
N PRO A 239 -5.12 -6.61 28.21
CA PRO A 239 -4.44 -7.81 28.69
C PRO A 239 -4.95 -9.13 28.11
N ASP A 240 -6.25 -9.20 27.80
CA ASP A 240 -6.95 -10.34 27.18
C ASP A 240 -7.18 -10.15 25.68
N GLY A 241 -6.48 -9.23 25.05
CA GLY A 241 -6.64 -8.86 23.65
C GLY A 241 -6.02 -9.87 22.68
N VAL A 242 -6.38 -9.70 21.42
CA VAL A 242 -5.95 -10.55 20.30
C VAL A 242 -4.75 -9.95 19.58
N VAL A 243 -4.69 -8.61 19.48
CA VAL A 243 -3.69 -7.90 18.69
C VAL A 243 -2.34 -7.83 19.39
N THR A 244 -1.29 -8.28 18.72
CA THR A 244 0.10 -8.26 19.20
C THR A 244 1.04 -7.66 18.16
N ALA A 245 2.28 -7.39 18.54
CA ALA A 245 3.32 -6.97 17.60
C ALA A 245 3.68 -8.06 16.55
N GLY A 246 3.28 -9.31 16.78
CA GLY A 246 3.54 -10.42 15.86
C GLY A 246 2.44 -10.66 14.82
N ASN A 247 1.22 -10.17 15.06
CA ASN A 247 0.09 -10.34 14.17
C ASN A 247 -0.47 -9.01 13.62
N ALA A 248 0.37 -7.97 13.70
CA ALA A 248 0.17 -6.65 13.13
C ALA A 248 1.30 -6.31 12.15
N SER A 249 1.01 -5.53 11.12
CA SER A 249 2.05 -4.97 10.25
C SER A 249 2.93 -3.98 11.02
N SER A 250 4.20 -3.88 10.63
CA SER A 250 5.16 -2.95 11.24
C SER A 250 5.16 -1.58 10.52
N LEU A 251 5.85 -0.60 11.11
CA LEU A 251 6.19 0.66 10.47
C LEU A 251 7.36 0.43 9.50
N ASN A 252 7.27 0.99 8.31
CA ASN A 252 8.20 0.64 7.23
C ASN A 252 8.52 1.82 6.30
N ASP A 253 9.59 1.62 5.54
CA ASP A 253 10.06 2.50 4.47
C ASP A 253 9.95 1.77 3.13
N GLY A 254 9.53 2.46 2.07
CA GLY A 254 9.48 1.89 0.74
C GLY A 254 8.78 2.76 -0.29
N ALA A 255 9.02 2.45 -1.57
CA ALA A 255 8.38 3.10 -2.71
C ALA A 255 8.01 2.07 -3.76
N SER A 256 6.99 2.37 -4.57
CA SER A 256 6.57 1.55 -5.71
C SER A 256 5.93 2.41 -6.78
N ALA A 257 6.06 2.02 -8.03
CA ALA A 257 5.48 2.73 -9.17
C ALA A 257 5.03 1.76 -10.26
N VAL A 258 4.01 2.17 -11.00
CA VAL A 258 3.49 1.50 -12.20
C VAL A 258 3.35 2.52 -13.33
N VAL A 259 3.46 2.06 -14.57
CA VAL A 259 3.12 2.86 -15.75
C VAL A 259 1.72 2.45 -16.22
N VAL A 260 0.83 3.43 -16.31
CA VAL A 260 -0.54 3.29 -16.83
C VAL A 260 -0.62 3.95 -18.20
N ALA A 261 -1.06 3.22 -19.23
CA ALA A 261 -1.15 3.74 -20.60
C ALA A 261 -2.54 3.52 -21.21
N SER A 262 -2.92 4.42 -22.12
CA SER A 262 -4.12 4.28 -22.94
C SER A 262 -3.94 3.19 -24.00
N ALA A 263 -5.06 2.62 -24.49
CA ALA A 263 -5.03 1.69 -25.61
C ALA A 263 -4.36 2.30 -26.86
N ASP A 264 -4.48 3.61 -27.04
CA ASP A 264 -3.87 4.32 -28.17
C ASP A 264 -2.35 4.44 -27.99
N ALA A 265 -1.87 4.76 -26.79
CA ALA A 265 -0.44 4.77 -26.48
C ALA A 265 0.18 3.38 -26.63
N VAL A 266 -0.51 2.32 -26.13
CA VAL A 266 -0.07 0.93 -26.29
C VAL A 266 0.17 0.59 -27.76
N ARG A 267 -0.80 0.89 -28.64
CA ARG A 267 -0.66 0.63 -30.08
C ARG A 267 0.40 1.49 -30.74
N ARG A 268 0.40 2.81 -30.47
CA ARG A 268 1.28 3.79 -31.11
C ARG A 268 2.74 3.55 -30.77
N LEU A 269 3.03 3.19 -29.52
CA LEU A 269 4.40 3.00 -29.03
C LEU A 269 4.83 1.53 -28.99
N GLY A 270 3.94 0.59 -29.31
CA GLY A 270 4.24 -0.84 -29.26
C GLY A 270 4.54 -1.34 -27.87
N LEU A 271 3.83 -0.82 -26.85
CA LEU A 271 4.05 -1.19 -25.45
C LEU A 271 3.49 -2.58 -25.15
N ASP A 272 4.14 -3.31 -24.25
CA ASP A 272 3.68 -4.60 -23.75
C ASP A 272 2.67 -4.41 -22.61
N ALA A 273 1.38 -4.49 -22.93
CA ALA A 273 0.32 -4.36 -21.96
C ALA A 273 0.18 -5.65 -21.13
N ARG A 274 0.43 -5.57 -19.82
CA ARG A 274 0.43 -6.73 -18.92
C ARG A 274 -0.94 -7.03 -18.32
N ALA A 275 -1.68 -5.98 -17.95
CA ALA A 275 -3.03 -6.12 -17.43
C ALA A 275 -3.86 -4.87 -17.72
N ARG A 276 -5.17 -5.05 -17.90
CA ARG A 276 -6.14 -3.96 -17.96
C ARG A 276 -6.62 -3.61 -16.54
N ILE A 277 -6.67 -2.34 -16.23
CA ILE A 277 -7.35 -1.86 -15.01
C ILE A 277 -8.85 -1.80 -15.32
N VAL A 278 -9.59 -2.79 -14.83
CA VAL A 278 -11.03 -2.92 -15.13
C VAL A 278 -11.81 -1.80 -14.46
N ASP A 279 -11.75 -1.74 -13.13
CA ASP A 279 -12.40 -0.70 -12.33
C ASP A 279 -11.84 -0.70 -10.90
N GLY A 280 -12.23 0.30 -10.11
CA GLY A 280 -11.94 0.35 -8.69
C GLY A 280 -13.00 1.13 -7.93
N ALA A 281 -13.12 0.84 -6.65
CA ALA A 281 -14.09 1.50 -5.77
C ALA A 281 -13.50 1.83 -4.41
N ALA A 282 -13.99 2.91 -3.83
CA ALA A 282 -13.80 3.23 -2.42
C ALA A 282 -15.15 3.15 -1.70
N ALA A 283 -15.10 2.78 -0.42
CA ALA A 283 -16.25 2.75 0.46
C ALA A 283 -15.87 3.26 1.86
N GLY A 284 -16.82 3.88 2.55
CA GLY A 284 -16.71 4.28 3.95
C GLY A 284 -17.34 3.25 4.88
N VAL A 285 -16.78 3.10 6.08
CA VAL A 285 -17.30 2.30 7.19
C VAL A 285 -17.11 3.05 8.50
N ALA A 286 -17.68 2.55 9.59
CA ALA A 286 -17.46 3.14 10.90
C ALA A 286 -15.94 3.17 11.26
N PRO A 287 -15.39 4.30 11.72
CA PRO A 287 -13.97 4.43 12.04
C PRO A 287 -13.46 3.37 13.02
N ALA A 288 -14.24 3.01 14.02
CA ALA A 288 -13.88 1.99 15.02
C ALA A 288 -13.58 0.60 14.42
N VAL A 289 -14.11 0.30 13.24
CA VAL A 289 -13.93 -0.98 12.53
C VAL A 289 -13.39 -0.75 11.11
N MET A 290 -12.47 0.18 10.97
CA MET A 290 -11.89 0.56 9.68
C MET A 290 -11.40 -0.64 8.87
N GLY A 291 -10.95 -1.69 9.56
CA GLY A 291 -10.40 -2.91 8.96
C GLY A 291 -11.35 -3.64 8.02
N ILE A 292 -12.68 -3.45 8.17
CA ILE A 292 -13.67 -4.09 7.29
C ILE A 292 -13.92 -3.33 5.99
N GLY A 293 -13.31 -2.15 5.79
CA GLY A 293 -13.46 -1.31 4.60
C GLY A 293 -13.28 -2.02 3.25
N PRO A 294 -12.37 -3.00 3.10
CA PRO A 294 -12.25 -3.82 1.89
C PRO A 294 -13.55 -4.49 1.45
N VAL A 295 -14.40 -4.91 2.39
CA VAL A 295 -15.63 -5.67 2.08
C VAL A 295 -16.62 -4.84 1.26
N PRO A 296 -17.12 -3.69 1.71
CA PRO A 296 -18.03 -2.89 0.91
C PRO A 296 -17.35 -2.32 -0.36
N ALA A 297 -16.05 -2.02 -0.33
CA ALA A 297 -15.33 -1.57 -1.52
C ALA A 297 -15.26 -2.66 -2.60
N THR A 298 -14.96 -3.90 -2.23
CA THR A 298 -14.91 -5.05 -3.14
C THR A 298 -16.31 -5.38 -3.69
N ARG A 299 -17.33 -5.45 -2.82
CA ARG A 299 -18.72 -5.68 -3.28
C ARG A 299 -19.17 -4.63 -4.28
N LYS A 300 -18.88 -3.36 -4.02
CA LYS A 300 -19.23 -2.24 -4.91
C LYS A 300 -18.56 -2.34 -6.29
N VAL A 301 -17.29 -2.72 -6.38
CA VAL A 301 -16.62 -2.84 -7.68
C VAL A 301 -17.06 -4.09 -8.43
N LEU A 302 -17.32 -5.18 -7.74
CA LEU A 302 -17.86 -6.42 -8.36
C LEU A 302 -19.26 -6.19 -8.94
N GLU A 303 -20.15 -5.52 -8.18
CA GLU A 303 -21.48 -5.15 -8.66
C GLU A 303 -21.43 -4.32 -9.94
N ARG A 304 -20.55 -3.29 -9.99
CA ARG A 304 -20.41 -2.43 -11.17
C ARG A 304 -19.86 -3.14 -12.40
N THR A 305 -18.99 -4.12 -12.20
CA THR A 305 -18.35 -4.85 -13.30
C THR A 305 -19.10 -6.09 -13.72
N GLY A 306 -20.05 -6.56 -12.90
CA GLY A 306 -20.74 -7.84 -13.11
C GLY A 306 -19.86 -9.06 -12.85
N TRP A 307 -18.69 -8.88 -12.22
CA TRP A 307 -17.82 -9.99 -11.84
C TRP A 307 -18.25 -10.60 -10.50
N SER A 308 -18.01 -11.89 -10.34
CA SER A 308 -18.16 -12.61 -9.07
C SER A 308 -16.80 -12.86 -8.42
N LEU A 309 -16.79 -13.13 -7.11
CA LEU A 309 -15.55 -13.52 -6.41
C LEU A 309 -14.95 -14.82 -6.96
N GLY A 310 -15.79 -15.72 -7.45
CA GLY A 310 -15.33 -16.97 -8.10
C GLY A 310 -14.55 -16.75 -9.39
N ASP A 311 -14.65 -15.56 -10.00
CA ASP A 311 -13.86 -15.20 -11.20
C ASP A 311 -12.44 -14.74 -10.86
N ILE A 312 -12.14 -14.47 -9.58
CA ILE A 312 -10.88 -13.90 -9.14
C ILE A 312 -9.88 -15.00 -8.79
N GLY A 313 -8.84 -15.14 -9.60
CA GLY A 313 -7.80 -16.16 -9.42
C GLY A 313 -6.63 -15.71 -8.53
N ALA A 314 -6.45 -14.42 -8.29
CA ALA A 314 -5.41 -13.87 -7.43
C ALA A 314 -5.91 -12.68 -6.62
N VAL A 315 -5.64 -12.66 -5.32
CA VAL A 315 -6.03 -11.58 -4.40
C VAL A 315 -4.82 -11.10 -3.64
N GLU A 316 -4.58 -9.78 -3.65
CA GLU A 316 -3.68 -9.09 -2.74
C GLU A 316 -4.52 -8.23 -1.78
N LEU A 317 -4.68 -8.70 -0.56
CA LEU A 317 -5.31 -8.01 0.55
C LEU A 317 -4.23 -7.47 1.48
N ASN A 318 -4.14 -6.16 1.65
CA ASN A 318 -3.16 -5.60 2.57
C ASN A 318 -3.43 -6.06 4.02
N GLU A 319 -2.42 -6.67 4.63
CA GLU A 319 -2.49 -7.20 6.00
C GLU A 319 -2.08 -6.13 7.02
N ALA A 320 -2.94 -5.15 7.28
CA ALA A 320 -2.67 -4.19 8.35
C ALA A 320 -2.62 -4.91 9.72
N PHE A 321 -3.56 -5.85 9.92
CA PHE A 321 -3.65 -6.75 11.07
C PHE A 321 -4.19 -8.11 10.63
N ALA A 322 -3.78 -9.19 11.30
CA ALA A 322 -4.30 -10.52 11.03
C ALA A 322 -5.83 -10.59 11.23
N ALA A 323 -6.32 -10.05 12.34
CA ALA A 323 -7.75 -10.00 12.64
C ALA A 323 -8.54 -9.26 11.56
N GLN A 324 -8.00 -8.14 11.06
CA GLN A 324 -8.60 -7.38 9.96
C GLN A 324 -8.67 -8.20 8.67
N SER A 325 -7.59 -8.88 8.32
CA SER A 325 -7.53 -9.70 7.10
C SER A 325 -8.49 -10.89 7.18
N LEU A 326 -8.53 -11.58 8.30
CA LEU A 326 -9.47 -12.70 8.55
C LEU A 326 -10.92 -12.24 8.47
N ALA A 327 -11.28 -11.08 9.05
CA ALA A 327 -12.61 -10.53 8.95
C ALA A 327 -13.02 -10.28 7.49
N CYS A 328 -12.14 -9.69 6.69
CA CYS A 328 -12.38 -9.45 5.27
C CYS A 328 -12.55 -10.76 4.48
N ILE A 329 -11.67 -11.73 4.70
CA ILE A 329 -11.70 -13.04 4.03
C ILE A 329 -13.02 -13.75 4.34
N ARG A 330 -13.40 -13.81 5.63
CA ARG A 330 -14.65 -14.47 6.08
C ARG A 330 -15.91 -13.78 5.53
N GLN A 331 -15.98 -12.44 5.61
CA GLN A 331 -17.16 -11.70 5.15
C GLN A 331 -17.32 -11.66 3.62
N LEU A 332 -16.22 -11.72 2.87
CA LEU A 332 -16.25 -11.85 1.42
C LEU A 332 -16.42 -13.29 0.97
N GLY A 333 -16.11 -14.28 1.80
CA GLY A 333 -16.06 -15.69 1.41
C GLY A 333 -14.91 -15.97 0.44
N LEU A 334 -13.77 -15.32 0.63
CA LEU A 334 -12.58 -15.54 -0.20
C LEU A 334 -11.95 -16.89 0.13
N ASP A 335 -11.49 -17.58 -0.90
CA ASP A 335 -10.60 -18.72 -0.74
C ASP A 335 -9.23 -18.22 -0.23
N GLU A 336 -8.82 -18.68 0.94
CA GLU A 336 -7.55 -18.29 1.55
C GLU A 336 -6.32 -18.68 0.70
N ASP A 337 -6.48 -19.67 -0.18
CA ASP A 337 -5.40 -20.13 -1.06
C ASP A 337 -5.11 -19.17 -2.20
N VAL A 338 -6.04 -18.30 -2.59
CA VAL A 338 -5.78 -17.25 -3.60
C VAL A 338 -5.33 -15.93 -2.98
N VAL A 339 -5.43 -15.78 -1.64
CA VAL A 339 -5.06 -14.54 -0.94
C VAL A 339 -3.59 -14.55 -0.53
N ASN A 340 -2.84 -13.52 -0.92
CA ASN A 340 -1.47 -13.24 -0.48
C ASN A 340 -0.54 -14.48 -0.54
N ARG A 341 -0.48 -15.16 -1.66
CA ARG A 341 0.34 -16.38 -1.82
C ARG A 341 1.83 -16.17 -1.62
N ASP A 342 2.29 -14.94 -1.81
CA ASP A 342 3.68 -14.55 -1.59
C ASP A 342 3.90 -13.86 -0.23
N GLY A 343 2.95 -14.03 0.70
CA GLY A 343 2.93 -13.30 1.96
C GLY A 343 2.39 -11.88 1.82
N GLY A 344 2.10 -11.24 2.94
CA GLY A 344 1.52 -9.90 2.98
C GLY A 344 2.23 -8.96 3.95
N ALA A 345 1.59 -7.88 4.31
CA ALA A 345 2.20 -6.77 5.04
C ALA A 345 2.63 -7.13 6.48
N ILE A 346 2.07 -8.16 7.10
CA ILE A 346 2.55 -8.64 8.42
C ILE A 346 4.00 -9.10 8.30
N ALA A 347 4.31 -9.83 7.23
CA ALA A 347 5.67 -10.31 6.97
C ALA A 347 6.53 -9.27 6.25
N LEU A 348 6.02 -8.67 5.17
CA LEU A 348 6.77 -7.78 4.29
C LEU A 348 6.90 -6.36 4.83
N GLY A 349 5.87 -5.87 5.55
CA GLY A 349 5.80 -4.50 6.04
C GLY A 349 4.74 -3.64 5.35
N HIS A 350 4.43 -2.47 5.97
CA HIS A 350 3.38 -1.55 5.55
C HIS A 350 3.87 -0.10 5.48
N ALA A 351 4.62 0.22 4.42
CA ALA A 351 4.97 1.60 4.07
C ALA A 351 3.73 2.29 3.49
N LEU A 352 3.00 3.06 4.31
CA LEU A 352 1.60 3.49 4.07
C LEU A 352 1.32 3.96 2.65
N GLY A 353 1.98 5.03 2.21
CA GLY A 353 1.76 5.64 0.88
C GLY A 353 2.12 4.72 -0.28
N SER A 354 3.09 3.80 -0.09
CA SER A 354 3.53 2.84 -1.09
C SER A 354 2.70 1.56 -1.13
N SER A 355 2.09 1.15 -0.02
CA SER A 355 1.53 -0.21 0.10
C SER A 355 0.46 -0.53 -0.95
N GLY A 356 -0.38 0.43 -1.32
CA GLY A 356 -1.41 0.21 -2.35
C GLY A 356 -0.82 -0.08 -3.74
N SER A 357 0.21 0.64 -4.13
CA SER A 357 0.93 0.36 -5.38
C SER A 357 1.81 -0.88 -5.27
N ARG A 358 2.40 -1.16 -4.09
CA ARG A 358 3.16 -2.38 -3.83
C ARG A 358 2.30 -3.63 -4.04
N ILE A 359 1.10 -3.71 -3.44
CA ILE A 359 0.21 -4.86 -3.64
C ILE A 359 -0.24 -4.98 -5.10
N THR A 360 -0.37 -3.87 -5.83
CA THR A 360 -0.69 -3.89 -7.26
C THR A 360 0.45 -4.50 -8.07
N VAL A 361 1.71 -4.13 -7.80
CA VAL A 361 2.89 -4.68 -8.46
C VAL A 361 3.01 -6.18 -8.19
N THR A 362 2.86 -6.59 -6.93
CA THR A 362 2.89 -8.02 -6.56
C THR A 362 1.74 -8.79 -7.21
N LEU A 363 0.52 -8.24 -7.23
CA LEU A 363 -0.63 -8.86 -7.89
C LEU A 363 -0.38 -9.07 -9.38
N LEU A 364 0.14 -8.07 -10.07
CA LEU A 364 0.46 -8.13 -11.50
C LEU A 364 1.44 -9.29 -11.81
N ASN A 365 2.54 -9.37 -11.06
CA ASN A 365 3.54 -10.42 -11.23
C ASN A 365 2.99 -11.82 -10.86
N ARG A 366 2.13 -11.90 -9.83
CA ARG A 366 1.45 -13.15 -9.47
C ARG A 366 0.49 -13.62 -10.56
N MET A 367 -0.33 -12.73 -11.10
CA MET A 367 -1.28 -13.08 -12.17
C MET A 367 -0.57 -13.69 -13.36
N GLU A 368 0.58 -13.14 -13.75
CA GLU A 368 1.38 -13.69 -14.84
C GLU A 368 1.99 -15.05 -14.49
N ARG A 369 2.66 -15.14 -13.34
CA ARG A 369 3.33 -16.37 -12.89
C ARG A 369 2.36 -17.53 -12.65
N GLU A 370 1.19 -17.25 -12.10
CA GLU A 370 0.17 -18.24 -11.74
C GLU A 370 -0.84 -18.49 -12.87
N GLY A 371 -0.79 -17.72 -13.96
CA GLY A 371 -1.75 -17.83 -15.06
C GLY A 371 -3.15 -17.31 -14.71
N ALA A 372 -3.29 -16.51 -13.61
CA ALA A 372 -4.57 -15.97 -13.19
C ALA A 372 -5.06 -14.90 -14.17
N ALA A 373 -6.27 -15.09 -14.73
CA ALA A 373 -6.85 -14.15 -15.69
C ALA A 373 -7.34 -12.85 -15.00
N ARG A 374 -7.83 -12.95 -13.76
CA ARG A 374 -8.44 -11.84 -13.01
C ARG A 374 -7.85 -11.73 -11.61
N GLY A 375 -7.60 -10.49 -11.18
CA GLY A 375 -7.00 -10.18 -9.91
C GLY A 375 -7.73 -9.08 -9.16
N LEU A 376 -7.63 -9.12 -7.81
CA LEU A 376 -8.16 -8.14 -6.89
C LEU A 376 -7.04 -7.61 -5.99
N ALA A 377 -6.81 -6.29 -5.99
CA ALA A 377 -6.05 -5.59 -4.98
C ALA A 377 -7.01 -4.84 -4.06
N THR A 378 -6.91 -5.06 -2.75
CA THR A 378 -7.81 -4.40 -1.78
C THR A 378 -7.13 -4.09 -0.47
N MET A 379 -7.55 -3.02 0.19
CA MET A 379 -6.99 -2.62 1.48
C MET A 379 -7.92 -1.74 2.30
N CYS A 380 -7.78 -1.87 3.62
CA CYS A 380 -8.40 -0.98 4.59
C CYS A 380 -7.65 0.35 4.69
N VAL A 381 -8.32 1.35 5.24
CA VAL A 381 -7.81 2.71 5.38
C VAL A 381 -8.23 3.26 6.74
N GLY A 382 -7.32 3.86 7.43
CA GLY A 382 -7.60 4.55 8.69
C GLY A 382 -8.79 5.52 8.58
N LEU A 383 -9.43 5.80 9.69
CA LEU A 383 -10.67 6.60 9.77
C LEU A 383 -11.87 5.99 9.01
N GLY A 384 -11.87 4.67 8.79
CA GLY A 384 -13.05 3.95 8.32
C GLY A 384 -13.30 4.02 6.81
N GLN A 385 -12.32 3.58 6.00
CA GLN A 385 -12.51 3.45 4.56
C GLN A 385 -11.91 2.13 4.06
N GLY A 386 -12.24 1.77 2.81
CA GLY A 386 -11.60 0.70 2.04
C GLY A 386 -11.50 1.07 0.58
N VAL A 387 -10.51 0.50 -0.10
CA VAL A 387 -10.31 0.68 -1.55
C VAL A 387 -10.04 -0.68 -2.17
N SER A 388 -10.67 -0.93 -3.32
CA SER A 388 -10.49 -2.16 -4.11
C SER A 388 -10.31 -1.81 -5.58
N MET A 389 -9.48 -2.60 -6.27
CA MET A 389 -9.21 -2.47 -7.69
C MET A 389 -9.20 -3.86 -8.35
N LEU A 390 -9.83 -3.97 -9.51
CA LEU A 390 -9.87 -5.20 -10.33
C LEU A 390 -8.95 -5.07 -11.53
N LEU A 391 -8.15 -6.10 -11.73
CA LEU A 391 -7.26 -6.26 -12.88
C LEU A 391 -7.69 -7.45 -13.74
N GLU A 392 -7.49 -7.34 -15.03
CA GLU A 392 -7.64 -8.43 -16.00
C GLU A 392 -6.35 -8.55 -16.81
N ARG A 393 -5.75 -9.75 -16.80
CA ARG A 393 -4.53 -10.01 -17.57
C ARG A 393 -4.84 -9.95 -19.08
N VAL A 394 -3.94 -9.37 -19.86
CA VAL A 394 -4.03 -9.26 -21.32
C VAL A 394 -3.30 -10.43 -21.98
#